data_37cec025581527a94d3d50af9070754d
#
_entry.id   37cec025581527a94d3d50af9070754d
#
_cell.length_a   1.000
_cell.length_b   1.000
_cell.length_c   1.000
_cell.angle_alpha   90.00
_cell.angle_beta   90.00
_cell.angle_gamma   90.00
#
_symmetry.space_group_name_H-M   'P 1'
#
loop_
_entity.id
_entity.type
_entity.pdbx_description
1 polymer ?
#
loop_
_entity_poly.entity_id
_entity_poly.type
_entity_poly.pdbx_seq_one_letter_code
_entity_poly.pdbx_strand_id
1 'polypeptide(L)'
;RKRSSAASDVYKRQIYHKDLKSLFKQSEFLSINCPATPETTKLVNKETLSYLEENTVVGNAARGDIVDDDAMIEALKSGKVFAYGLDVYNGEPKIHPEYLKLKNIFLLPHLGSATKRTRWDMAFRATKNLEDFFSGKKPQDQVN
;
A
#
# COMPACT_ATOMS: atom_id res chain seq x y z
N ARG A 1 -6.56 -12.40 -25.81
CA ARG A 1 -7.47 -12.59 -24.65
C ARG A 1 -8.55 -11.53 -24.73
N LYS A 2 -9.81 -11.90 -24.98
CA LYS A 2 -10.93 -10.96 -24.88
C LYS A 2 -11.05 -10.52 -23.43
N ARG A 3 -10.90 -9.22 -23.16
CA ARG A 3 -11.20 -8.65 -21.84
C ARG A 3 -12.69 -8.85 -21.57
N SER A 4 -13.04 -9.27 -20.35
CA SER A 4 -14.45 -9.40 -19.97
C SER A 4 -15.13 -8.03 -20.06
N SER A 5 -16.42 -8.01 -20.36
CA SER A 5 -17.23 -6.77 -20.42
C SER A 5 -17.15 -5.97 -19.10
N ALA A 6 -17.09 -6.66 -17.95
CA ALA A 6 -16.93 -6.06 -16.64
C ALA A 6 -15.59 -5.30 -16.48
N ALA A 7 -14.46 -5.88 -16.94
CA ALA A 7 -13.18 -5.18 -16.89
C ALA A 7 -13.17 -3.92 -17.76
N SER A 8 -13.80 -3.98 -18.95
CA SER A 8 -13.95 -2.81 -19.82
C SER A 8 -14.78 -1.69 -19.17
N ASP A 9 -15.83 -2.04 -18.42
CA ASP A 9 -16.69 -1.07 -17.73
C ASP A 9 -15.96 -0.37 -16.56
N VAL A 10 -15.16 -1.11 -15.78
CA VAL A 10 -14.33 -0.55 -14.71
C VAL A 10 -13.36 0.51 -15.26
N TYR A 11 -12.66 0.23 -16.35
CA TYR A 11 -11.72 1.19 -16.96
C TYR A 11 -12.42 2.46 -17.48
N LYS A 12 -13.66 2.36 -17.94
CA LYS A 12 -14.42 3.52 -18.44
C LYS A 12 -14.89 4.45 -17.32
N ARG A 13 -14.92 3.97 -16.07
CA ARG A 13 -15.32 4.76 -14.89
C ARG A 13 -14.15 5.36 -14.14
N GLN A 14 -12.90 5.15 -14.59
CA GLN A 14 -11.73 5.72 -13.95
C GLN A 14 -11.58 7.20 -14.29
N ILE A 15 -11.31 8.00 -13.25
CA ILE A 15 -10.97 9.41 -13.35
C ILE A 15 -9.50 9.54 -12.98
N TYR A 16 -8.69 10.08 -13.89
CA TYR A 16 -7.29 10.35 -13.64
C TYR A 16 -7.13 11.72 -12.98
N HIS A 17 -6.44 11.77 -11.85
CA HIS A 17 -6.06 12.99 -11.16
C HIS A 17 -4.59 13.30 -11.42
N LYS A 18 -4.30 14.51 -11.87
CA LYS A 18 -2.91 14.96 -12.17
C LYS A 18 -2.13 15.32 -10.91
N ASP A 19 -2.83 15.61 -9.82
CA ASP A 19 -2.24 16.05 -8.56
C ASP A 19 -2.92 15.35 -7.36
N LEU A 20 -2.17 15.26 -6.25
CA LEU A 20 -2.64 14.61 -5.04
C LEU A 20 -3.81 15.35 -4.39
N LYS A 21 -3.83 16.68 -4.47
CA LYS A 21 -4.90 17.48 -3.84
C LYS A 21 -6.27 17.14 -4.42
N SER A 22 -6.37 17.07 -5.75
CA SER A 22 -7.63 16.71 -6.41
C SER A 22 -8.02 15.26 -6.16
N LEU A 23 -7.05 14.34 -6.09
CA LEU A 23 -7.28 12.94 -5.74
C LEU A 23 -7.81 12.80 -4.32
N PHE A 24 -7.11 13.36 -3.33
CA PHE A 24 -7.47 13.25 -1.93
C PHE A 24 -8.83 13.89 -1.65
N LYS A 25 -9.10 15.08 -2.22
CA LYS A 25 -10.36 15.79 -2.02
C LYS A 25 -11.61 15.02 -2.51
N GLN A 26 -11.46 14.12 -3.47
CA GLN A 26 -12.56 13.32 -4.01
C GLN A 26 -12.61 11.90 -3.47
N SER A 27 -11.69 11.54 -2.57
CA SER A 27 -11.58 10.18 -2.04
C SER A 27 -12.41 10.01 -0.77
N GLU A 28 -13.46 9.20 -0.84
CA GLU A 28 -14.14 8.64 0.34
C GLU A 28 -13.37 7.43 0.90
N PHE A 29 -12.74 6.66 0.01
CA PHE A 29 -11.85 5.54 0.30
C PHE A 29 -10.52 5.76 -0.42
N LEU A 30 -9.44 5.92 0.34
CA LEU A 30 -8.09 6.10 -0.20
C LEU A 30 -7.28 4.82 -0.03
N SER A 31 -6.90 4.17 -1.14
CA SER A 31 -6.01 3.00 -1.13
C SER A 31 -4.62 3.36 -1.62
N ILE A 32 -3.60 3.12 -0.80
CA ILE A 32 -2.20 3.40 -1.11
C ILE A 32 -1.58 2.16 -1.74
N ASN A 33 -1.15 2.28 -3.02
CA ASN A 33 -0.60 1.18 -3.82
C ASN A 33 0.67 1.58 -4.60
N CYS A 34 1.21 2.78 -4.37
CA CYS A 34 2.43 3.23 -5.03
C CYS A 34 3.68 2.53 -4.47
N PRO A 35 4.77 2.41 -5.24
CA PRO A 35 6.04 1.91 -4.72
C PRO A 35 6.65 2.90 -3.73
N ALA A 36 7.46 2.38 -2.79
CA ALA A 36 8.27 3.21 -1.91
C ALA A 36 9.51 3.70 -2.68
N THR A 37 9.60 5.00 -2.84
CA THR A 37 10.74 5.71 -3.46
C THR A 37 11.03 6.98 -2.66
N PRO A 38 12.17 7.65 -2.87
CA PRO A 38 12.42 8.93 -2.20
C PRO A 38 11.28 9.95 -2.40
N GLU A 39 10.63 9.96 -3.57
CA GLU A 39 9.54 10.88 -3.90
C GLU A 39 8.22 10.52 -3.23
N THR A 40 8.02 9.25 -2.85
CA THR A 40 6.80 8.77 -2.19
C THR A 40 6.95 8.62 -0.68
N THR A 41 8.15 8.81 -0.14
CA THR A 41 8.39 8.82 1.31
C THR A 41 7.58 9.94 1.97
N LYS A 42 6.76 9.57 2.96
CA LYS A 42 5.82 10.49 3.63
C LYS A 42 4.91 11.27 2.66
N LEU A 43 4.54 10.63 1.54
CA LEU A 43 3.59 11.20 0.59
C LEU A 43 2.24 11.51 1.27
N VAL A 44 1.80 10.62 2.16
CA VAL A 44 0.63 10.82 3.02
C VAL A 44 1.09 11.45 4.33
N ASN A 45 0.93 12.75 4.44
CA ASN A 45 1.39 13.58 5.55
C ASN A 45 0.29 14.57 5.98
N LYS A 46 0.59 15.44 6.93
CA LYS A 46 -0.36 16.42 7.47
C LYS A 46 -1.01 17.30 6.39
N GLU A 47 -0.24 17.73 5.41
CA GLU A 47 -0.74 18.55 4.30
C GLU A 47 -1.70 17.73 3.42
N THR A 48 -1.27 16.57 2.92
CA THR A 48 -2.09 15.74 2.03
C THR A 48 -3.34 15.20 2.72
N LEU A 49 -3.24 14.82 4.01
CA LEU A 49 -4.38 14.42 4.83
C LEU A 49 -5.40 15.56 5.02
N SER A 50 -4.94 16.83 5.04
CA SER A 50 -5.85 17.98 5.16
C SER A 50 -6.81 18.12 3.97
N TYR A 51 -6.43 17.58 2.81
CA TYR A 51 -7.26 17.61 1.59
C TYR A 51 -8.41 16.59 1.59
N LEU A 52 -8.34 15.55 2.42
CA LEU A 52 -9.41 14.56 2.54
C LEU A 52 -10.72 15.21 3.03
N GLU A 53 -11.83 14.67 2.62
CA GLU A 53 -13.10 14.98 3.27
C GLU A 53 -13.22 14.26 4.63
N GLU A 54 -14.13 14.74 5.48
CA GLU A 54 -14.41 14.10 6.77
C GLU A 54 -14.89 12.64 6.56
N ASN A 55 -14.56 11.77 7.50
CA ASN A 55 -14.95 10.36 7.48
C ASN A 55 -14.30 9.51 6.36
N THR A 56 -13.24 9.96 5.74
CA THR A 56 -12.49 9.15 4.76
C THR A 56 -11.89 7.91 5.42
N VAL A 57 -11.98 6.77 4.74
CA VAL A 57 -11.31 5.52 5.12
C VAL A 57 -10.02 5.39 4.32
N VAL A 58 -8.92 5.09 5.00
CA VAL A 58 -7.61 4.92 4.36
C VAL A 58 -7.11 3.49 4.50
N GLY A 59 -6.53 2.94 3.42
CA GLY A 59 -5.90 1.63 3.41
C GLY A 59 -4.46 1.69 2.89
N ASN A 60 -3.51 1.05 3.58
CA ASN A 60 -2.13 0.93 3.12
C ASN A 60 -1.70 -0.54 3.06
N ALA A 61 -1.59 -1.05 1.85
CA ALA A 61 -1.03 -2.37 1.53
C ALA A 61 0.25 -2.25 0.68
N ALA A 62 0.83 -1.07 0.58
CA ALA A 62 2.03 -0.80 -0.20
C ALA A 62 3.30 -0.88 0.66
N ARG A 63 3.67 0.22 1.35
CA ARG A 63 4.81 0.29 2.29
C ARG A 63 4.52 1.30 3.39
N GLY A 64 5.08 1.07 4.58
CA GLY A 64 4.85 1.90 5.76
C GLY A 64 5.39 3.32 5.63
N ASP A 65 6.57 3.48 5.06
CA ASP A 65 7.29 4.75 4.91
C ASP A 65 6.62 5.77 3.97
N ILE A 66 5.61 5.34 3.22
CA ILE A 66 4.78 6.23 2.39
C ILE A 66 3.88 7.13 3.27
N VAL A 67 3.59 6.71 4.49
CA VAL A 67 2.72 7.42 5.43
C VAL A 67 3.54 8.00 6.56
N ASP A 68 3.31 9.27 6.88
CA ASP A 68 3.78 9.88 8.12
C ASP A 68 2.88 9.39 9.27
N ASP A 69 3.43 8.53 10.13
CA ASP A 69 2.68 7.89 11.21
C ASP A 69 2.09 8.90 12.19
N ASP A 70 2.86 9.93 12.59
CA ASP A 70 2.39 10.95 13.52
C ASP A 70 1.21 11.74 12.93
N ALA A 71 1.31 12.13 11.66
CA ALA A 71 0.23 12.83 10.97
C ALA A 71 -1.03 11.98 10.83
N MET A 72 -0.88 10.68 10.53
CA MET A 72 -2.01 9.76 10.43
C MET A 72 -2.67 9.53 11.80
N ILE A 73 -1.88 9.39 12.87
CA ILE A 73 -2.38 9.26 14.24
C ILE A 73 -3.19 10.50 14.66
N GLU A 74 -2.71 11.71 14.36
CA GLU A 74 -3.46 12.94 14.59
C GLU A 74 -4.78 12.94 13.81
N ALA A 75 -4.76 12.56 12.53
CA ALA A 75 -5.94 12.51 11.69
C ALA A 75 -7.00 11.49 12.18
N LEU A 76 -6.55 10.34 12.71
CA LEU A 76 -7.41 9.33 13.32
C LEU A 76 -8.00 9.81 14.65
N LYS A 77 -7.21 10.48 15.50
CA LYS A 77 -7.65 11.03 16.79
C LYS A 77 -8.65 12.17 16.62
N SER A 78 -8.48 12.99 15.60
CA SER A 78 -9.39 14.11 15.30
C SER A 78 -10.68 13.68 14.58
N GLY A 79 -10.75 12.46 14.05
CA GLY A 79 -11.86 11.98 13.24
C GLY A 79 -11.80 12.40 11.76
N LYS A 80 -10.78 13.13 11.34
CA LYS A 80 -10.54 13.48 9.93
C LYS A 80 -10.43 12.24 9.05
N VAL A 81 -9.71 11.23 9.53
CA VAL A 81 -9.72 9.87 9.00
C VAL A 81 -10.61 9.03 9.90
N PHE A 82 -11.69 8.50 9.33
CA PHE A 82 -12.64 7.67 10.06
C PHE A 82 -12.01 6.35 10.52
N ALA A 83 -11.31 5.68 9.60
CA ALA A 83 -10.62 4.42 9.89
C ALA A 83 -9.38 4.26 9.02
N TYR A 84 -8.37 3.57 9.54
CA TYR A 84 -7.15 3.24 8.82
C TYR A 84 -6.85 1.75 8.92
N GLY A 85 -6.76 1.07 7.75
CA GLY A 85 -6.32 -0.32 7.64
C GLY A 85 -4.91 -0.39 7.07
N LEU A 86 -3.99 -1.11 7.73
CA LEU A 86 -2.63 -1.26 7.23
C LEU A 86 -2.10 -2.68 7.38
N ASP A 87 -1.40 -3.15 6.35
CA ASP A 87 -0.70 -4.43 6.31
C ASP A 87 0.83 -4.23 6.37
N VAL A 88 1.28 -2.98 6.38
CA VAL A 88 2.70 -2.59 6.31
C VAL A 88 2.99 -1.44 7.27
N TYR A 89 4.19 -1.42 7.84
CA TYR A 89 4.58 -0.48 8.92
C TYR A 89 5.89 0.21 8.61
N ASN A 90 6.06 1.39 9.13
CA ASN A 90 7.32 2.09 9.08
C ASN A 90 8.29 1.45 10.08
N GLY A 91 9.42 0.92 9.58
CA GLY A 91 10.43 0.25 10.40
C GLY A 91 10.06 -1.16 10.89
N GLU A 92 9.32 -1.94 10.08
CA GLU A 92 8.99 -3.35 10.37
C GLU A 92 10.18 -4.12 10.97
N PRO A 93 9.94 -5.03 11.91
CA PRO A 93 8.64 -5.52 12.40
C PRO A 93 8.02 -4.68 13.52
N LYS A 94 8.54 -3.50 13.81
CA LYS A 94 8.03 -2.63 14.87
C LYS A 94 6.78 -1.89 14.38
N ILE A 95 5.80 -1.74 15.28
CA ILE A 95 4.59 -0.96 15.06
C ILE A 95 4.69 0.31 15.90
N HIS A 96 4.26 1.45 15.36
CA HIS A 96 4.18 2.68 16.14
C HIS A 96 3.25 2.47 17.36
N PRO A 97 3.70 2.70 18.61
CA PRO A 97 2.96 2.30 19.81
C PRO A 97 1.60 3.01 19.96
N GLU A 98 1.46 4.22 19.42
CA GLU A 98 0.18 4.92 19.44
C GLU A 98 -0.90 4.24 18.59
N TYR A 99 -0.54 3.54 17.51
CA TYR A 99 -1.51 2.79 16.73
C TYR A 99 -2.24 1.74 17.57
N LEU A 100 -1.54 1.09 18.52
CA LEU A 100 -2.13 0.05 19.38
C LEU A 100 -3.17 0.60 20.38
N LYS A 101 -3.25 1.92 20.55
CA LYS A 101 -4.19 2.59 21.45
C LYS A 101 -5.45 3.08 20.74
N LEU A 102 -5.46 3.08 19.40
CA LEU A 102 -6.58 3.58 18.61
C LEU A 102 -7.64 2.49 18.43
N LYS A 103 -8.91 2.91 18.38
CA LYS A 103 -10.07 2.01 18.17
C LYS A 103 -10.51 1.94 16.71
N ASN A 104 -10.11 2.91 15.92
CA ASN A 104 -10.47 3.07 14.51
C ASN A 104 -9.31 2.67 13.56
N ILE A 105 -8.55 1.64 13.96
CA ILE A 105 -7.45 1.11 13.18
C ILE A 105 -7.58 -0.40 13.01
N PHE A 106 -7.17 -0.93 11.86
CA PHE A 106 -7.12 -2.34 11.56
C PHE A 106 -5.69 -2.72 11.15
N LEU A 107 -5.05 -3.59 11.95
CA LEU A 107 -3.64 -3.95 11.82
C LEU A 107 -3.50 -5.39 11.32
N LEU A 108 -2.77 -5.60 10.23
CA LEU A 108 -2.40 -6.91 9.70
C LEU A 108 -0.88 -7.07 9.73
N PRO A 109 -0.35 -8.28 9.96
CA PRO A 109 1.09 -8.50 10.10
C PRO A 109 1.77 -8.81 8.75
N HIS A 110 1.65 -7.94 7.77
CA HIS A 110 2.23 -8.02 6.43
C HIS A 110 1.84 -9.33 5.71
N LEU A 111 0.53 -9.52 5.52
CA LEU A 111 -0.05 -10.74 4.97
C LEU A 111 -0.27 -10.74 3.46
N GLY A 112 0.03 -9.67 2.75
CA GLY A 112 -0.25 -9.51 1.31
C GLY A 112 0.21 -10.67 0.43
N SER A 113 1.32 -11.35 0.79
CA SER A 113 1.82 -12.54 0.10
C SER A 113 1.80 -13.82 0.95
N ALA A 114 1.05 -13.86 2.05
CA ALA A 114 1.15 -14.92 3.06
C ALA A 114 0.29 -16.16 2.82
N THR A 115 -0.22 -16.40 1.60
CA THR A 115 -0.88 -17.67 1.30
C THR A 115 0.16 -18.79 1.15
N LYS A 116 -0.20 -20.03 1.49
CA LYS A 116 0.67 -21.21 1.32
C LYS A 116 1.23 -21.29 -0.09
N ARG A 117 0.38 -21.12 -1.10
CA ARG A 117 0.75 -21.18 -2.50
C ARG A 117 1.74 -20.07 -2.87
N THR A 118 1.43 -18.81 -2.54
CA THR A 118 2.29 -17.68 -2.88
C THR A 118 3.67 -17.82 -2.25
N ARG A 119 3.76 -18.21 -0.97
CA ARG A 119 5.04 -18.44 -0.30
C ARG A 119 5.83 -19.58 -0.97
N TRP A 120 5.15 -20.65 -1.38
CA TRP A 120 5.79 -21.74 -2.11
C TRP A 120 6.29 -21.27 -3.48
N ASP A 121 5.46 -20.55 -4.24
CA ASP A 121 5.81 -20.01 -5.56
C ASP A 121 7.00 -19.04 -5.47
N MET A 122 7.06 -18.18 -4.44
CA MET A 122 8.20 -17.29 -4.18
C MET A 122 9.49 -18.07 -3.90
N ALA A 123 9.43 -19.08 -3.02
CA ALA A 123 10.59 -19.92 -2.71
C ALA A 123 11.07 -20.68 -3.96
N PHE A 124 10.16 -21.30 -4.70
CA PHE A 124 10.45 -21.99 -5.94
C PHE A 124 11.11 -21.06 -6.97
N ARG A 125 10.59 -19.83 -7.11
CA ARG A 125 11.14 -18.82 -8.01
C ARG A 125 12.57 -18.44 -7.65
N ALA A 126 12.83 -18.20 -6.37
CA ALA A 126 14.18 -17.90 -5.87
C ALA A 126 15.15 -19.06 -6.13
N THR A 127 14.76 -20.30 -5.81
CA THR A 127 15.58 -21.50 -6.06
C THR A 127 15.85 -21.65 -7.56
N LYS A 128 14.85 -21.45 -8.41
CA LYS A 128 15.02 -21.56 -9.86
C LYS A 128 16.01 -20.54 -10.44
N ASN A 129 16.00 -19.31 -9.95
CA ASN A 129 16.98 -18.30 -10.34
C ASN A 129 18.43 -18.72 -9.95
N LEU A 130 18.61 -19.31 -8.76
CA LEU A 130 19.91 -19.85 -8.34
C LEU A 130 20.36 -21.03 -9.21
N GLU A 131 19.49 -21.99 -9.49
CA GLU A 131 19.78 -23.11 -10.38
C GLU A 131 20.21 -22.63 -11.77
N ASP A 132 19.49 -21.67 -12.35
CA ASP A 132 19.81 -21.13 -13.66
C ASP A 132 21.18 -20.43 -13.63
N PHE A 133 21.46 -19.62 -12.62
CA PHE A 133 22.76 -18.97 -12.44
C PHE A 133 23.91 -19.97 -12.35
N PHE A 134 23.83 -20.96 -11.46
CA PHE A 134 24.89 -21.96 -11.30
C PHE A 134 25.01 -22.92 -12.47
N SER A 135 23.98 -23.05 -13.32
CA SER A 135 24.03 -23.81 -14.56
C SER A 135 24.53 -23.00 -15.77
N GLY A 136 24.98 -21.75 -15.57
CA GLY A 136 25.43 -20.85 -16.63
C GLY A 136 24.31 -20.31 -17.51
N LYS A 137 23.05 -20.43 -17.07
CA LYS A 137 21.88 -19.84 -17.73
C LYS A 137 21.58 -18.46 -17.15
N LYS A 138 20.94 -17.61 -17.94
CA LYS A 138 20.47 -16.32 -17.45
C LYS A 138 19.27 -16.53 -16.53
N PRO A 139 19.32 -16.09 -15.25
CA PRO A 139 18.14 -16.11 -14.37
C PRO A 139 17.01 -15.27 -14.91
N GLN A 140 15.77 -15.73 -14.71
CA GLN A 140 14.59 -15.02 -15.24
C GLN A 140 14.38 -13.65 -14.60
N ASP A 141 14.74 -13.50 -13.33
CA ASP A 141 14.54 -12.28 -12.56
C ASP A 141 15.83 -11.49 -12.33
N GLN A 142 16.81 -11.65 -13.22
CA GLN A 142 18.04 -10.85 -13.16
C GLN A 142 17.72 -9.37 -13.39
N VAL A 143 18.14 -8.51 -12.47
CA VAL A 143 17.87 -7.06 -12.48
C VAL A 143 19.00 -6.21 -13.04
N ASN A 144 20.19 -6.81 -13.32
CA ASN A 144 21.38 -6.15 -13.87
C ASN A 144 21.89 -6.89 -15.10
#